data_43e51746c542666ec35f1d2776e558c6
#
_entry.id   43e51746c542666ec35f1d2776e558c6
#
_cell.length_a   1.000
_cell.length_b   1.000
_cell.length_c   1.000
_cell.angle_alpha   90.00
_cell.angle_beta   90.00
_cell.angle_gamma   90.00
#
_symmetry.space_group_name_H-M   'P 1'
#
loop_
_entity.id
_entity.type
_entity.pdbx_description
1 polymer ?
#
loop_
_entity_poly.entity_id
_entity_poly.type
_entity_poly.pdbx_seq_one_letter_code
_entity_poly.pdbx_strand_id
1 'polypeptide(L)'
;MIALVLALTGAGVENLAAASMTALKAVDSLVVKGRAPKTGYARSEFGRAWLDVDHNGCDTRNDILRRDMVGITFKAGSATCLVAFGKLIDPYSGATMSFVRGVKTSALVQIDHVVALSNAWQTGAFKLSAEKRIAMANDPLNLLAVNGSLNEQKSDGDAATWLPPLKSYRCSYVARQVAVKKKYGLWVTPAEKAAIVKILTTCPKQTLPV
;
A
#
# COMPACT_ATOMS: atom_id res chain seq x y z
N MET A 1 -58.75 39.04 -14.31
CA MET A 1 -57.61 38.20 -14.69
C MET A 1 -56.64 38.22 -13.52
N ILE A 2 -56.58 37.08 -12.78
CA ILE A 2 -55.67 36.94 -11.61
C ILE A 2 -54.54 36.03 -12.05
N ALA A 3 -53.32 36.58 -12.08
CA ALA A 3 -52.10 35.83 -12.44
C ALA A 3 -51.59 35.07 -11.21
N LEU A 4 -51.57 33.75 -11.33
CA LEU A 4 -51.01 32.83 -10.31
C LEU A 4 -49.49 32.69 -10.54
N VAL A 5 -48.67 33.21 -9.63
CA VAL A 5 -47.23 33.02 -9.65
C VAL A 5 -46.88 31.71 -8.94
N LEU A 6 -46.44 30.71 -9.67
CA LEU A 6 -45.85 29.50 -9.09
C LEU A 6 -44.41 29.78 -8.68
N ALA A 7 -44.16 29.73 -7.39
CA ALA A 7 -42.79 29.71 -6.85
C ALA A 7 -42.21 28.28 -6.92
N LEU A 8 -41.22 28.05 -7.79
CA LEU A 8 -40.41 26.82 -7.77
C LEU A 8 -39.40 26.90 -6.64
N THR A 9 -39.64 26.14 -5.58
CA THR A 9 -38.64 25.88 -4.56
C THR A 9 -37.65 24.85 -5.07
N GLY A 10 -36.45 25.29 -5.47
CA GLY A 10 -35.36 24.42 -5.82
C GLY A 10 -34.89 23.64 -4.59
N ALA A 11 -35.13 22.33 -4.53
CA ALA A 11 -34.52 21.45 -3.56
C ALA A 11 -33.01 21.37 -3.86
N GLY A 12 -32.21 21.97 -3.02
CA GLY A 12 -30.76 21.83 -3.05
C GLY A 12 -30.40 20.37 -2.82
N VAL A 13 -29.75 19.75 -3.81
CA VAL A 13 -29.14 18.42 -3.66
C VAL A 13 -27.92 18.62 -2.79
N GLU A 14 -28.04 18.41 -1.48
CA GLU A 14 -26.88 18.32 -0.59
C GLU A 14 -26.08 17.09 -0.99
N ASN A 15 -24.94 17.34 -1.61
CA ASN A 15 -23.95 16.33 -1.95
C ASN A 15 -23.29 15.90 -0.64
N LEU A 16 -23.87 14.92 0.06
CA LEU A 16 -23.27 14.23 1.21
C LEU A 16 -22.05 13.48 0.70
N ALA A 17 -20.90 14.16 0.66
CA ALA A 17 -19.63 13.50 0.49
C ALA A 17 -19.53 12.43 1.60
N ALA A 18 -19.56 11.16 1.23
CA ALA A 18 -19.47 10.06 2.16
C ALA A 18 -18.20 10.25 3.00
N ALA A 19 -18.36 10.53 4.28
CA ALA A 19 -17.24 10.76 5.18
C ALA A 19 -16.31 9.55 5.11
N SER A 20 -15.07 9.77 4.64
CA SER A 20 -14.09 8.70 4.51
C SER A 20 -13.87 8.04 5.87
N MET A 21 -13.96 6.70 5.90
CA MET A 21 -13.79 5.92 7.14
C MET A 21 -12.39 6.16 7.71
N THR A 22 -12.29 6.51 9.00
CA THR A 22 -10.97 6.62 9.65
C THR A 22 -10.32 5.23 9.75
N ALA A 23 -8.98 5.20 9.67
CA ALA A 23 -8.23 3.97 9.78
C ALA A 23 -8.45 3.28 11.14
N LEU A 24 -8.63 4.05 12.22
CA LEU A 24 -8.93 3.52 13.55
C LEU A 24 -10.28 2.78 13.57
N LYS A 25 -11.31 3.33 12.95
CA LYS A 25 -12.60 2.64 12.81
C LYS A 25 -12.51 1.42 11.88
N ALA A 26 -11.69 1.52 10.84
CA ALA A 26 -11.53 0.43 9.88
C ALA A 26 -10.84 -0.81 10.50
N VAL A 27 -9.87 -0.62 11.42
CA VAL A 27 -9.19 -1.75 12.06
C VAL A 27 -10.13 -2.61 12.89
N ASP A 28 -11.23 -2.06 13.42
CA ASP A 28 -12.22 -2.82 14.19
C ASP A 28 -12.99 -3.81 13.33
N SER A 29 -13.10 -3.57 12.03
CA SER A 29 -13.74 -4.49 11.09
C SER A 29 -12.85 -5.67 10.67
N LEU A 30 -11.56 -5.66 11.00
CA LEU A 30 -10.65 -6.74 10.67
C LEU A 30 -10.83 -7.93 11.62
N VAL A 31 -10.89 -9.12 11.05
CA VAL A 31 -10.93 -10.36 11.82
C VAL A 31 -9.62 -10.51 12.61
N VAL A 32 -9.70 -10.95 13.86
CA VAL A 32 -8.54 -11.23 14.72
C VAL A 32 -8.34 -12.73 14.83
N LYS A 33 -7.16 -13.24 14.40
CA LYS A 33 -6.79 -14.66 14.48
C LYS A 33 -5.29 -14.80 14.68
N GLY A 34 -4.82 -15.93 15.20
CA GLY A 34 -3.40 -16.27 15.18
C GLY A 34 -2.85 -16.45 13.77
N ARG A 35 -1.54 -16.42 13.61
CA ARG A 35 -0.89 -16.72 12.32
C ARG A 35 -1.16 -18.16 11.91
N ALA A 36 -1.52 -18.38 10.66
CA ALA A 36 -1.54 -19.71 10.06
C ALA A 36 -0.09 -20.20 9.83
N PRO A 37 0.11 -21.52 9.72
CA PRO A 37 1.39 -22.08 9.31
C PRO A 37 1.88 -21.49 7.98
N LYS A 38 3.20 -21.38 7.83
CA LYS A 38 3.86 -20.94 6.59
C LYS A 38 3.92 -22.07 5.54
N THR A 39 3.41 -23.25 5.85
CA THR A 39 3.38 -24.41 4.96
C THR A 39 2.76 -24.04 3.61
N GLY A 40 3.41 -24.44 2.53
CA GLY A 40 2.98 -24.14 1.16
C GLY A 40 3.28 -22.71 0.68
N TYR A 41 3.83 -21.86 1.51
CA TYR A 41 4.26 -20.54 1.05
C TYR A 41 5.49 -20.66 0.14
N ALA A 42 5.35 -20.14 -1.06
CA ALA A 42 6.45 -19.78 -1.94
C ALA A 42 6.16 -18.41 -2.56
N ARG A 43 7.20 -17.66 -2.90
CA ARG A 43 7.02 -16.35 -3.56
C ARG A 43 6.24 -16.48 -4.87
N SER A 44 6.43 -17.60 -5.58
CA SER A 44 5.73 -17.94 -6.82
C SER A 44 4.23 -18.11 -6.68
N GLU A 45 3.71 -18.38 -5.46
CA GLU A 45 2.27 -18.44 -5.20
C GLU A 45 1.55 -17.09 -5.46
N PHE A 46 2.32 -16.00 -5.50
CA PHE A 46 1.85 -14.66 -5.82
C PHE A 46 2.17 -14.25 -7.28
N GLY A 47 2.46 -15.24 -8.12
CA GLY A 47 2.76 -15.05 -9.53
C GLY A 47 4.18 -14.55 -9.80
N ARG A 48 4.43 -14.26 -11.08
CA ARG A 48 5.69 -13.67 -11.55
C ARG A 48 5.83 -12.26 -10.98
N ALA A 49 7.03 -11.90 -10.57
CA ALA A 49 7.32 -10.55 -10.08
C ALA A 49 7.09 -9.49 -11.17
N TRP A 50 6.46 -8.39 -10.75
CA TRP A 50 6.30 -7.17 -11.52
C TRP A 50 5.55 -7.34 -12.84
N LEU A 51 4.41 -8.04 -12.79
CA LEU A 51 3.51 -8.12 -13.95
C LEU A 51 3.00 -6.72 -14.31
N ASP A 52 2.84 -6.48 -15.61
CA ASP A 52 2.06 -5.36 -16.13
C ASP A 52 0.57 -5.73 -15.96
N VAL A 53 -0.02 -5.33 -14.84
CA VAL A 53 -1.40 -5.71 -14.48
C VAL A 53 -2.46 -4.71 -14.98
N ASP A 54 -2.05 -3.51 -15.33
CA ASP A 54 -2.91 -2.47 -15.89
C ASP A 54 -2.76 -2.33 -17.42
N HIS A 55 -1.89 -3.16 -18.01
CA HIS A 55 -1.64 -3.25 -19.45
C HIS A 55 -1.18 -1.91 -20.08
N ASN A 56 -0.44 -1.11 -19.30
CA ASN A 56 0.11 0.15 -19.78
C ASN A 56 1.43 -0.01 -20.54
N GLY A 57 1.94 -1.25 -20.68
CA GLY A 57 3.19 -1.61 -21.36
C GLY A 57 4.42 -1.52 -20.45
N CYS A 58 4.26 -1.14 -19.18
CA CYS A 58 5.33 -1.07 -18.19
C CYS A 58 5.12 -2.12 -17.10
N ASP A 59 6.20 -2.60 -16.50
CA ASP A 59 6.07 -3.47 -15.34
C ASP A 59 5.70 -2.69 -14.08
N THR A 60 4.96 -3.32 -13.17
CA THR A 60 4.50 -2.71 -11.90
C THR A 60 5.64 -2.07 -11.09
N ARG A 61 6.87 -2.63 -11.12
CA ARG A 61 8.02 -2.02 -10.42
C ARG A 61 8.30 -0.61 -10.97
N ASN A 62 8.30 -0.45 -12.28
CA ASN A 62 8.57 0.84 -12.90
C ASN A 62 7.42 1.84 -12.68
N ASP A 63 6.18 1.37 -12.62
CA ASP A 63 5.03 2.23 -12.30
C ASP A 63 5.13 2.77 -10.88
N ILE A 64 5.51 1.94 -9.90
CA ILE A 64 5.73 2.40 -8.53
C ILE A 64 6.93 3.35 -8.43
N LEU A 65 8.03 3.08 -9.13
CA LEU A 65 9.16 4.02 -9.18
C LEU A 65 8.74 5.37 -9.78
N ARG A 66 7.92 5.37 -10.85
CA ARG A 66 7.38 6.61 -11.45
C ARG A 66 6.47 7.36 -10.49
N ARG A 67 5.64 6.66 -9.73
CA ARG A 67 4.71 7.26 -8.77
C ARG A 67 5.43 7.91 -7.59
N ASP A 68 6.46 7.24 -7.05
CA ASP A 68 7.05 7.56 -5.75
C ASP A 68 8.30 8.43 -5.84
N MET A 69 8.91 8.57 -7.02
CA MET A 69 10.13 9.37 -7.20
C MET A 69 9.87 10.68 -7.96
N VAL A 70 10.76 11.63 -7.77
CA VAL A 70 10.79 12.91 -8.48
C VAL A 70 12.04 13.03 -9.35
N GLY A 71 12.01 13.92 -10.36
CA GLY A 71 13.15 14.15 -11.25
C GLY A 71 13.56 12.90 -12.01
N ILE A 72 12.59 12.09 -12.42
CA ILE A 72 12.83 10.81 -13.09
C ILE A 72 13.31 11.02 -14.52
N THR A 73 14.20 10.14 -14.97
CA THR A 73 14.54 9.96 -16.37
C THR A 73 14.34 8.50 -16.76
N PHE A 74 14.17 8.24 -18.06
CA PHE A 74 13.93 6.91 -18.57
C PHE A 74 15.11 6.41 -19.40
N LYS A 75 15.28 5.09 -19.46
CA LYS A 75 16.26 4.48 -20.33
C LYS A 75 15.87 4.74 -21.80
N ALA A 76 16.83 5.17 -22.60
CA ALA A 76 16.61 5.35 -24.04
C ALA A 76 16.05 4.08 -24.69
N GLY A 77 15.10 4.25 -25.59
CA GLY A 77 14.44 3.14 -26.31
C GLY A 77 13.44 2.32 -25.49
N SER A 78 13.09 2.74 -24.24
CA SER A 78 12.16 1.99 -23.39
C SER A 78 10.71 2.52 -23.41
N ALA A 79 10.35 3.35 -24.36
CA ALA A 79 9.01 3.97 -24.45
C ALA A 79 8.53 4.57 -23.12
N THR A 80 9.42 5.22 -22.37
CA THR A 80 9.16 5.82 -21.05
C THR A 80 8.76 4.83 -19.95
N CYS A 81 9.01 3.53 -20.14
CA CYS A 81 8.70 2.52 -19.13
C CYS A 81 9.83 2.30 -18.12
N LEU A 82 11.08 2.16 -18.58
CA LEU A 82 12.18 1.83 -17.67
C LEU A 82 12.76 3.09 -17.01
N VAL A 83 12.45 3.33 -15.75
CA VAL A 83 13.04 4.41 -14.97
C VAL A 83 14.55 4.18 -14.86
N ALA A 84 15.37 5.11 -15.34
CA ALA A 84 16.83 5.04 -15.31
C ALA A 84 17.42 5.76 -14.09
N PHE A 85 16.87 6.92 -13.74
CA PHE A 85 17.28 7.75 -12.62
C PHE A 85 16.06 8.39 -11.96
N GLY A 86 16.19 8.77 -10.69
CA GLY A 86 15.21 9.56 -9.95
C GLY A 86 15.67 9.79 -8.52
N LYS A 87 14.95 10.65 -7.80
CA LYS A 87 15.16 10.88 -6.37
C LYS A 87 13.95 10.39 -5.59
N LEU A 88 14.18 9.55 -4.60
CA LEU A 88 13.18 9.06 -3.66
C LEU A 88 13.32 9.85 -2.35
N ILE A 89 12.22 10.42 -1.87
CA ILE A 89 12.09 10.79 -0.45
C ILE A 89 11.57 9.55 0.25
N ASP A 90 12.47 8.79 0.86
CA ASP A 90 12.13 7.49 1.44
C ASP A 90 11.10 7.64 2.57
N PRO A 91 9.91 7.04 2.45
CA PRO A 91 8.87 7.18 3.47
C PRO A 91 9.25 6.52 4.81
N TYR A 92 10.18 5.56 4.80
CA TYR A 92 10.56 4.85 6.02
C TYR A 92 11.57 5.58 6.89
N SER A 93 12.48 6.32 6.27
CA SER A 93 13.51 7.09 6.99
C SER A 93 13.35 8.61 6.90
N GLY A 94 12.64 9.11 5.89
CA GLY A 94 12.60 10.52 5.53
C GLY A 94 13.84 11.00 4.76
N ALA A 95 14.82 10.14 4.51
CA ALA A 95 16.02 10.49 3.78
C ALA A 95 15.77 10.62 2.28
N THR A 96 16.46 11.57 1.64
CA THR A 96 16.47 11.64 0.17
C THR A 96 17.53 10.71 -0.38
N MET A 97 17.13 9.83 -1.30
CA MET A 97 17.99 8.84 -1.94
C MET A 97 17.99 9.03 -3.45
N SER A 98 19.15 8.88 -4.08
CA SER A 98 19.25 8.81 -5.54
C SER A 98 19.07 7.37 -6.01
N PHE A 99 18.16 7.16 -6.92
CA PHE A 99 18.02 5.90 -7.67
C PHE A 99 18.80 6.03 -8.98
N VAL A 100 19.67 5.07 -9.22
CA VAL A 100 20.35 4.88 -10.51
C VAL A 100 20.16 3.42 -10.89
N ARG A 101 19.55 3.16 -12.05
CA ARG A 101 19.35 1.79 -12.53
C ARG A 101 20.69 1.14 -12.84
N GLY A 102 20.94 0.00 -12.25
CA GLY A 102 22.17 -0.77 -12.45
C GLY A 102 22.19 -2.05 -11.62
N VAL A 103 23.06 -2.98 -11.97
CA VAL A 103 23.17 -4.29 -11.30
C VAL A 103 23.42 -4.14 -9.79
N LYS A 104 24.29 -3.22 -9.40
CA LYS A 104 24.65 -2.99 -7.98
C LYS A 104 23.83 -1.90 -7.30
N THR A 105 23.17 -1.03 -8.04
CA THR A 105 22.54 0.19 -7.51
C THR A 105 21.03 0.11 -7.42
N SER A 106 20.38 -0.70 -8.26
CA SER A 106 18.91 -0.83 -8.25
C SER A 106 18.35 -1.39 -6.94
N ALA A 107 19.15 -2.15 -6.19
CA ALA A 107 18.75 -2.72 -4.90
C ALA A 107 18.74 -1.70 -3.75
N LEU A 108 19.37 -0.52 -3.91
CA LEU A 108 19.35 0.54 -2.90
C LEU A 108 17.95 1.12 -2.73
N VAL A 109 17.13 1.11 -3.79
CA VAL A 109 15.71 1.43 -3.74
C VAL A 109 14.92 0.20 -4.16
N GLN A 110 14.18 -0.37 -3.23
CA GLN A 110 13.35 -1.56 -3.44
C GLN A 110 11.88 -1.17 -3.48
N ILE A 111 11.04 -2.02 -4.07
CA ILE A 111 9.60 -1.93 -3.94
C ILE A 111 9.18 -2.89 -2.84
N ASP A 112 8.71 -2.34 -1.74
CA ASP A 112 8.19 -3.10 -0.61
C ASP A 112 6.71 -3.44 -0.81
N HIS A 113 6.33 -4.62 -0.35
CA HIS A 113 4.95 -4.98 -0.06
C HIS A 113 4.65 -4.58 1.39
N VAL A 114 3.89 -3.49 1.60
CA VAL A 114 3.59 -2.93 2.94
C VAL A 114 2.98 -3.99 3.86
N VAL A 115 2.12 -4.85 3.31
CA VAL A 115 1.78 -6.16 3.89
C VAL A 115 2.61 -7.19 3.15
N ALA A 116 3.70 -7.64 3.76
CA ALA A 116 4.64 -8.59 3.17
C ALA A 116 3.92 -9.86 2.73
N LEU A 117 4.28 -10.44 1.58
CA LEU A 117 3.55 -11.58 1.01
C LEU A 117 3.57 -12.81 1.92
N SER A 118 4.68 -13.04 2.63
CA SER A 118 4.75 -14.12 3.62
C SER A 118 3.82 -13.85 4.82
N ASN A 119 3.72 -12.60 5.29
CA ASN A 119 2.74 -12.21 6.29
C ASN A 119 1.30 -12.38 5.78
N ALA A 120 1.03 -11.90 4.57
CA ALA A 120 -0.28 -12.06 3.93
C ALA A 120 -0.69 -13.54 3.84
N TRP A 121 0.23 -14.43 3.42
CA TRP A 121 -0.01 -15.87 3.41
C TRP A 121 -0.49 -16.35 4.76
N GLN A 122 0.26 -16.07 5.82
CA GLN A 122 -0.04 -16.48 7.20
C GLN A 122 -1.26 -15.78 7.81
N THR A 123 -1.78 -14.75 7.16
CA THR A 123 -2.96 -14.00 7.60
C THR A 123 -4.14 -14.08 6.63
N GLY A 124 -4.17 -15.10 5.77
CA GLY A 124 -5.35 -15.42 4.96
C GLY A 124 -5.14 -15.56 3.47
N ALA A 125 -4.04 -15.04 2.91
CA ALA A 125 -3.84 -15.08 1.45
C ALA A 125 -3.68 -16.51 0.89
N PHE A 126 -3.33 -17.49 1.70
CA PHE A 126 -3.32 -18.90 1.29
C PHE A 126 -4.71 -19.42 0.85
N LYS A 127 -5.79 -18.74 1.26
CA LYS A 127 -7.18 -19.07 0.88
C LYS A 127 -7.65 -18.32 -0.37
N LEU A 128 -6.90 -17.33 -0.82
CA LEU A 128 -7.24 -16.57 -2.02
C LEU A 128 -6.97 -17.40 -3.27
N SER A 129 -7.71 -17.14 -4.34
CA SER A 129 -7.37 -17.68 -5.65
C SER A 129 -6.00 -17.16 -6.13
N ALA A 130 -5.39 -17.85 -7.10
CA ALA A 130 -4.11 -17.42 -7.67
C ALA A 130 -4.20 -16.00 -8.25
N GLU A 131 -5.29 -15.68 -8.94
CA GLU A 131 -5.53 -14.36 -9.54
C GLU A 131 -5.57 -13.26 -8.46
N LYS A 132 -6.25 -13.52 -7.33
CA LYS A 132 -6.29 -12.56 -6.21
C LYS A 132 -4.93 -12.39 -5.53
N ARG A 133 -4.12 -13.45 -5.43
CA ARG A 133 -2.75 -13.34 -4.92
C ARG A 133 -1.86 -12.53 -5.86
N ILE A 134 -1.97 -12.76 -7.16
CA ILE A 134 -1.26 -11.98 -8.19
C ILE A 134 -1.67 -10.50 -8.12
N ALA A 135 -2.97 -10.22 -8.06
CA ALA A 135 -3.48 -8.87 -7.92
C ALA A 135 -2.93 -8.17 -6.67
N MET A 136 -2.91 -8.86 -5.52
CA MET A 136 -2.35 -8.33 -4.27
C MET A 136 -0.86 -8.01 -4.37
N ALA A 137 -0.09 -8.85 -5.05
CA ALA A 137 1.35 -8.68 -5.22
C ALA A 137 1.72 -7.50 -6.13
N ASN A 138 0.81 -7.09 -7.00
CA ASN A 138 1.01 -6.00 -7.95
C ASN A 138 0.09 -4.79 -7.66
N ASP A 139 -0.61 -4.78 -6.52
CA ASP A 139 -1.50 -3.70 -6.14
C ASP A 139 -0.71 -2.46 -5.71
N PRO A 140 -0.87 -1.30 -6.39
CA PRO A 140 -0.24 -0.05 -5.98
C PRO A 140 -0.54 0.36 -4.53
N LEU A 141 -1.69 -0.07 -3.98
CA LEU A 141 -2.02 0.14 -2.57
C LEU A 141 -1.06 -0.61 -1.64
N ASN A 142 -0.58 -1.79 -2.02
CA ASN A 142 0.35 -2.61 -1.22
C ASN A 142 1.82 -2.32 -1.51
N LEU A 143 2.13 -1.48 -2.50
CA LEU A 143 3.48 -1.27 -2.99
C LEU A 143 4.00 0.13 -2.68
N LEU A 144 5.26 0.23 -2.22
CA LEU A 144 5.99 1.49 -2.00
C LEU A 144 7.45 1.35 -2.43
N ALA A 145 7.98 2.38 -3.09
CA ALA A 145 9.42 2.53 -3.26
C ALA A 145 10.03 2.98 -1.92
N VAL A 146 11.03 2.25 -1.44
CA VAL A 146 11.62 2.46 -0.11
C VAL A 146 13.12 2.19 -0.11
N ASN A 147 13.79 2.61 0.96
CA ASN A 147 15.17 2.23 1.27
C ASN A 147 15.31 0.71 1.35
N GLY A 148 16.20 0.14 0.53
CA GLY A 148 16.38 -1.31 0.43
C GLY A 148 16.79 -1.96 1.76
N SER A 149 17.71 -1.33 2.50
CA SER A 149 18.16 -1.86 3.81
C SER A 149 17.03 -1.88 4.84
N LEU A 150 16.17 -0.85 4.87
CA LEU A 150 15.01 -0.83 5.77
C LEU A 150 13.95 -1.85 5.35
N ASN A 151 13.80 -2.10 4.05
CA ASN A 151 12.94 -3.16 3.56
C ASN A 151 13.43 -4.56 3.98
N GLU A 152 14.74 -4.79 3.88
CA GLU A 152 15.35 -6.04 4.35
C GLU A 152 15.19 -6.23 5.87
N GLN A 153 15.36 -5.17 6.67
CA GLN A 153 15.10 -5.19 8.12
C GLN A 153 13.63 -5.50 8.43
N LYS A 154 12.70 -4.92 7.67
CA LYS A 154 11.26 -5.20 7.82
C LYS A 154 10.95 -6.65 7.54
N SER A 155 11.55 -7.25 6.50
CA SER A 155 11.32 -8.63 6.11
C SER A 155 9.82 -8.96 5.99
N ASP A 156 9.32 -9.99 6.66
CA ASP A 156 7.90 -10.34 6.73
C ASP A 156 7.19 -9.81 8.00
N GLY A 157 7.77 -8.79 8.63
CA GLY A 157 7.23 -8.15 9.83
C GLY A 157 5.87 -7.51 9.62
N ASP A 158 5.05 -7.56 10.66
CA ASP A 158 3.82 -6.78 10.80
C ASP A 158 4.04 -5.57 11.74
N ALA A 159 3.00 -4.80 12.01
CA ALA A 159 3.09 -3.61 12.86
C ALA A 159 3.52 -3.89 14.31
N ALA A 160 3.41 -5.13 14.78
CA ALA A 160 3.87 -5.52 16.11
C ALA A 160 5.37 -5.78 16.17
N THR A 161 5.99 -6.12 15.04
CA THR A 161 7.39 -6.56 14.97
C THR A 161 8.30 -5.53 14.29
N TRP A 162 7.74 -4.70 13.41
CA TRP A 162 8.48 -3.66 12.73
C TRP A 162 7.62 -2.44 12.41
N LEU A 163 8.17 -1.26 12.61
CA LEU A 163 7.59 0.03 12.23
C LEU A 163 8.66 0.91 11.59
N PRO A 164 8.30 1.78 10.62
CA PRO A 164 9.23 2.73 10.06
C PRO A 164 9.98 3.53 11.14
N PRO A 165 11.31 3.73 11.03
CA PRO A 165 12.07 4.62 11.90
C PRO A 165 11.46 6.02 11.95
N LEU A 166 11.02 6.57 10.81
CA LEU A 166 10.35 7.87 10.70
C LEU A 166 8.98 7.83 11.40
N LYS A 167 8.95 8.33 12.63
CA LYS A 167 7.75 8.29 13.48
C LYS A 167 6.55 9.01 12.85
N SER A 168 6.76 10.12 12.14
CA SER A 168 5.68 10.87 11.47
C SER A 168 4.98 10.08 10.35
N TYR A 169 5.62 9.08 9.77
CA TYR A 169 5.03 8.23 8.72
C TYR A 169 4.24 7.05 9.29
N ARG A 170 4.38 6.70 10.56
CA ARG A 170 3.78 5.48 11.14
C ARG A 170 2.26 5.44 11.03
N CYS A 171 1.59 6.57 11.16
CA CYS A 171 0.12 6.65 10.99
C CYS A 171 -0.29 6.23 9.58
N SER A 172 0.33 6.80 8.56
CA SER A 172 0.07 6.47 7.15
C SER A 172 0.46 5.02 6.82
N TYR A 173 1.56 4.53 7.40
CA TYR A 173 2.02 3.17 7.22
C TYR A 173 1.01 2.14 7.73
N VAL A 174 0.57 2.25 8.99
CA VAL A 174 -0.41 1.30 9.56
C VAL A 174 -1.79 1.45 8.92
N ALA A 175 -2.20 2.68 8.54
CA ALA A 175 -3.44 2.89 7.81
C ALA A 175 -3.43 2.18 6.45
N ARG A 176 -2.29 2.18 5.76
CA ARG A 176 -2.10 1.44 4.49
C ARG A 176 -2.16 -0.07 4.73
N GLN A 177 -1.53 -0.60 5.78
CA GLN A 177 -1.67 -2.02 6.15
C GLN A 177 -3.13 -2.42 6.39
N VAL A 178 -3.89 -1.59 7.12
CA VAL A 178 -5.32 -1.81 7.35
C VAL A 178 -6.11 -1.81 6.03
N ALA A 179 -5.84 -0.85 5.14
CA ALA A 179 -6.49 -0.76 3.84
C ALA A 179 -6.25 -2.01 2.99
N VAL A 180 -4.99 -2.47 2.89
CA VAL A 180 -4.63 -3.69 2.16
C VAL A 180 -5.31 -4.92 2.76
N LYS A 181 -5.24 -5.09 4.09
CA LYS A 181 -5.85 -6.25 4.76
C LYS A 181 -7.37 -6.25 4.58
N LYS A 182 -8.02 -5.09 4.67
CA LYS A 182 -9.46 -4.96 4.41
C LYS A 182 -9.80 -5.31 2.96
N LYS A 183 -9.06 -4.79 1.98
CA LYS A 183 -9.27 -5.04 0.55
C LYS A 183 -9.20 -6.52 0.20
N TYR A 184 -8.25 -7.25 0.79
CA TYR A 184 -7.98 -8.66 0.48
C TYR A 184 -8.60 -9.64 1.49
N GLY A 185 -9.39 -9.18 2.46
CA GLY A 185 -10.03 -10.05 3.46
C GLY A 185 -9.03 -10.77 4.37
N LEU A 186 -7.86 -10.17 4.59
CA LEU A 186 -6.83 -10.70 5.48
C LEU A 186 -7.16 -10.36 6.93
N TRP A 187 -6.71 -11.21 7.86
CA TRP A 187 -6.86 -10.93 9.29
C TRP A 187 -5.61 -10.31 9.91
N VAL A 188 -5.74 -9.84 11.12
CA VAL A 188 -4.64 -9.38 11.97
C VAL A 188 -4.44 -10.32 13.15
N THR A 189 -3.19 -10.41 13.65
CA THR A 189 -2.98 -11.07 14.95
C THR A 189 -3.38 -10.15 16.10
N PRO A 190 -3.65 -10.68 17.32
CA PRO A 190 -3.93 -9.82 18.47
C PRO A 190 -2.84 -8.79 18.72
N ALA A 191 -1.56 -9.17 18.63
CA ALA A 191 -0.42 -8.27 18.81
C ALA A 191 -0.35 -7.21 17.70
N GLU A 192 -0.56 -7.60 16.44
CA GLU A 192 -0.61 -6.67 15.30
C GLU A 192 -1.75 -5.67 15.46
N LYS A 193 -2.97 -6.11 15.82
CA LYS A 193 -4.11 -5.20 16.08
C LYS A 193 -3.77 -4.21 17.18
N ALA A 194 -3.23 -4.67 18.30
CA ALA A 194 -2.86 -3.80 19.41
C ALA A 194 -1.83 -2.74 19.00
N ALA A 195 -0.81 -3.11 18.22
CA ALA A 195 0.20 -2.19 17.73
C ALA A 195 -0.40 -1.15 16.76
N ILE A 196 -1.25 -1.57 15.82
CA ILE A 196 -1.94 -0.67 14.88
C ILE A 196 -2.82 0.33 15.65
N VAL A 197 -3.64 -0.15 16.59
CA VAL A 197 -4.52 0.71 17.39
C VAL A 197 -3.68 1.72 18.18
N LYS A 198 -2.60 1.29 18.86
CA LYS A 198 -1.69 2.16 19.60
C LYS A 198 -1.15 3.30 18.72
N ILE A 199 -0.80 3.05 17.48
CA ILE A 199 -0.36 4.10 16.56
C ILE A 199 -1.52 4.99 16.15
N LEU A 200 -2.66 4.43 15.71
CA LEU A 200 -3.79 5.19 15.18
C LEU A 200 -4.47 6.07 16.25
N THR A 201 -4.39 5.73 17.53
CA THR A 201 -4.86 6.60 18.62
C THR A 201 -4.08 7.91 18.71
N THR A 202 -2.83 7.96 18.23
CA THR A 202 -2.05 9.20 18.15
C THR A 202 -2.46 10.10 16.96
N CYS A 203 -3.24 9.57 16.03
CA CYS A 203 -3.67 10.23 14.79
C CYS A 203 -5.12 9.85 14.41
N PRO A 204 -6.12 10.17 15.26
CA PRO A 204 -7.49 9.64 15.14
C PRO A 204 -8.22 10.05 13.84
N LYS A 205 -7.74 11.10 13.17
CA LYS A 205 -8.29 11.59 11.89
C LYS A 205 -7.65 10.92 10.67
N GLN A 206 -6.64 10.05 10.85
CA GLN A 206 -6.01 9.35 9.75
C GLN A 206 -7.06 8.52 8.99
N THR A 207 -7.19 8.76 7.70
CA THR A 207 -8.06 7.98 6.80
C THR A 207 -7.28 6.84 6.15
N LEU A 208 -8.01 5.88 5.58
CA LEU A 208 -7.41 4.86 4.72
C LEU A 208 -6.93 5.52 3.41
N PRO A 209 -5.76 5.16 2.90
CA PRO A 209 -5.40 5.50 1.51
C PRO A 209 -6.32 4.75 0.53
N VAL A 210 -6.61 5.40 -0.57
CA VAL A 210 -7.39 4.86 -1.71
C VAL A 210 -6.47 4.40 -2.83
#